data_4614e92c9e76d0bc5db4d1aaa4441cb1
#
_entry.id   4614e92c9e76d0bc5db4d1aaa4441cb1
#
_cell.length_a   1.000
_cell.length_b   1.000
_cell.length_c   1.000
_cell.angle_alpha   90.00
_cell.angle_beta   90.00
_cell.angle_gamma   90.00
#
_symmetry.space_group_name_H-M   'P 1'
#
loop_
_entity.id
_entity.type
_entity.pdbx_description
1 polymer ?
#
loop_
_entity_poly.entity_id
_entity_poly.type
_entity_poly.pdbx_seq_one_letter_code
_entity_poly.pdbx_strand_id
1 'polypeptide(L)'
;DFTNRKLLEGYFKYVYEKIEKKDGVDFWWIDWQQGTNTAIPGLDPLWMLNHYHTIHSQKKDGKGLIFSRYAGPGSHRYPVGFSGDTVITWESLDFQPYFTATASNIGYGWWSHDIGGHMMGYKNDELALRWLQLGVFSPIMRLHSTCCEFNGKEPWRYRKEVELIMDKFLRLRHQMIPYLHTMNRRASEEGIPLIQPLYYQNPGKWDAFRMKN
;
A
#
# COMPACT_ATOMS: atom_id res chain seq x y z
N ASP A 1 -17.84 -13.93 -12.17
CA ASP A 1 -18.23 -12.51 -12.04
C ASP A 1 -18.83 -12.26 -10.66
N PHE A 2 -18.23 -11.37 -9.88
CA PHE A 2 -18.63 -11.07 -8.50
C PHE A 2 -19.88 -10.20 -8.38
N THR A 3 -20.44 -9.72 -9.48
CA THR A 3 -21.79 -9.11 -9.48
C THR A 3 -22.87 -10.16 -9.27
N ASN A 4 -22.56 -11.44 -9.50
CA ASN A 4 -23.46 -12.54 -9.19
C ASN A 4 -23.35 -12.92 -7.69
N ARG A 5 -24.42 -12.65 -6.96
CA ARG A 5 -24.49 -12.87 -5.50
C ARG A 5 -24.16 -14.33 -5.09
N LYS A 6 -24.66 -15.32 -5.83
CA LYS A 6 -24.37 -16.73 -5.51
C LYS A 6 -22.91 -17.09 -5.67
N LEU A 7 -22.23 -16.54 -6.70
CA LEU A 7 -20.80 -16.73 -6.89
C LEU A 7 -19.99 -16.03 -5.80
N LEU A 8 -20.38 -14.82 -5.43
CA LEU A 8 -19.74 -14.08 -4.35
C LEU A 8 -19.88 -14.82 -3.00
N GLU A 9 -21.06 -15.28 -2.64
CA GLU A 9 -21.30 -16.07 -1.43
C GLU A 9 -20.49 -17.37 -1.45
N GLY A 10 -20.43 -18.05 -2.59
CA GLY A 10 -19.62 -19.26 -2.78
C GLY A 10 -18.12 -18.98 -2.64
N TYR A 11 -17.66 -17.87 -3.18
CA TYR A 11 -16.27 -17.43 -3.07
C TYR A 11 -15.82 -17.29 -1.60
N PHE A 12 -16.57 -16.58 -0.78
CA PHE A 12 -16.24 -16.45 0.64
C PHE A 12 -16.37 -17.79 1.37
N LYS A 13 -17.48 -18.49 1.21
CA LYS A 13 -17.76 -19.74 1.94
C LYS A 13 -16.80 -20.89 1.62
N TYR A 14 -16.47 -21.07 0.34
CA TYR A 14 -15.73 -22.27 -0.09
C TYR A 14 -14.23 -22.02 -0.27
N VAL A 15 -13.80 -20.77 -0.42
CA VAL A 15 -12.38 -20.43 -0.56
C VAL A 15 -11.87 -19.81 0.75
N TYR A 16 -12.36 -18.63 1.12
CA TYR A 16 -11.78 -17.84 2.20
C TYR A 16 -12.03 -18.41 3.58
N GLU A 17 -13.26 -18.71 3.95
CA GLU A 17 -13.58 -19.25 5.27
C GLU A 17 -12.85 -20.58 5.58
N LYS A 18 -12.61 -21.39 4.57
CA LYS A 18 -11.88 -22.64 4.76
C LYS A 18 -10.42 -22.38 5.13
N ILE A 19 -9.77 -21.45 4.43
CA ILE A 19 -8.38 -21.08 4.68
C ILE A 19 -8.28 -20.38 6.04
N GLU A 20 -9.16 -19.44 6.33
CA GLU A 20 -9.19 -18.74 7.62
C GLU A 20 -9.35 -19.69 8.81
N LYS A 21 -10.26 -20.66 8.71
CA LYS A 21 -10.49 -21.65 9.76
C LYS A 21 -9.31 -22.61 9.95
N LYS A 22 -8.62 -22.95 8.87
CA LYS A 22 -7.51 -23.89 8.89
C LYS A 22 -6.20 -23.22 9.31
N ASP A 23 -5.90 -22.06 8.73
CA ASP A 23 -4.56 -21.45 8.72
C ASP A 23 -4.46 -20.17 9.56
N GLY A 24 -5.58 -19.68 10.13
CA GLY A 24 -5.57 -18.55 11.07
C GLY A 24 -5.22 -17.21 10.42
N VAL A 25 -5.72 -16.93 9.22
CA VAL A 25 -5.47 -15.70 8.48
C VAL A 25 -6.05 -14.49 9.21
N ASP A 26 -5.25 -13.45 9.45
CA ASP A 26 -5.67 -12.22 10.11
C ASP A 26 -6.32 -11.22 9.15
N PHE A 27 -5.76 -11.06 7.94
CA PHE A 27 -6.31 -10.21 6.89
C PHE A 27 -5.89 -10.70 5.49
N TRP A 28 -6.56 -10.20 4.46
CA TRP A 28 -6.36 -10.62 3.08
C TRP A 28 -5.64 -9.55 2.26
N TRP A 29 -4.73 -10.02 1.40
CA TRP A 29 -4.17 -9.24 0.31
C TRP A 29 -4.96 -9.51 -0.97
N ILE A 30 -5.51 -8.45 -1.57
CA ILE A 30 -6.39 -8.53 -2.75
C ILE A 30 -5.69 -7.86 -3.92
N ASP A 31 -5.52 -8.60 -5.00
CA ASP A 31 -4.85 -8.14 -6.22
C ASP A 31 -5.69 -8.50 -7.47
N TRP A 32 -5.08 -8.64 -8.63
CA TRP A 32 -5.71 -8.81 -9.95
C TRP A 32 -6.41 -10.16 -10.22
N GLN A 33 -6.41 -11.11 -9.32
CA GLN A 33 -6.86 -12.49 -9.54
C GLN A 33 -8.30 -12.63 -10.04
N GLN A 34 -9.12 -11.62 -9.87
CA GLN A 34 -10.53 -11.61 -10.30
C GLN A 34 -10.76 -11.12 -11.72
N GLY A 35 -9.69 -10.71 -12.45
CA GLY A 35 -9.79 -10.04 -13.75
C GLY A 35 -10.19 -8.56 -13.62
N THR A 36 -10.47 -7.92 -14.76
CA THR A 36 -10.68 -6.46 -14.87
C THR A 36 -12.09 -6.05 -15.24
N ASN A 37 -13.00 -7.02 -15.43
CA ASN A 37 -14.34 -6.75 -15.91
C ASN A 37 -15.43 -7.39 -15.02
N THR A 38 -16.57 -6.71 -14.94
CA THR A 38 -17.82 -7.24 -14.37
C THR A 38 -18.95 -7.18 -15.39
N ALA A 39 -20.09 -7.79 -15.08
CA ALA A 39 -21.31 -7.67 -15.91
C ALA A 39 -21.93 -6.25 -15.85
N ILE A 40 -21.48 -5.42 -14.92
CA ILE A 40 -21.94 -4.02 -14.80
C ILE A 40 -20.91 -3.12 -15.48
N PRO A 41 -21.28 -2.45 -16.59
CA PRO A 41 -20.36 -1.56 -17.29
C PRO A 41 -19.76 -0.48 -16.38
N GLY A 42 -18.43 -0.31 -16.44
CA GLY A 42 -17.71 0.69 -15.65
C GLY A 42 -17.46 0.32 -14.18
N LEU A 43 -17.94 -0.83 -13.71
CA LEU A 43 -17.65 -1.31 -12.36
C LEU A 43 -16.40 -2.17 -12.35
N ASP A 44 -15.33 -1.68 -11.70
CA ASP A 44 -14.13 -2.47 -11.44
C ASP A 44 -14.40 -3.56 -10.38
N PRO A 45 -14.02 -4.82 -10.65
CA PRO A 45 -14.16 -5.92 -9.68
C PRO A 45 -13.51 -5.63 -8.32
N LEU A 46 -12.40 -4.90 -8.28
CA LEU A 46 -11.72 -4.51 -7.03
C LEU A 46 -12.60 -3.68 -6.10
N TRP A 47 -13.49 -2.86 -6.65
CA TRP A 47 -14.48 -2.11 -5.86
C TRP A 47 -15.36 -3.04 -5.03
N MET A 48 -15.92 -4.05 -5.68
CA MET A 48 -16.77 -5.04 -5.01
C MET A 48 -15.97 -5.86 -4.01
N LEU A 49 -14.81 -6.34 -4.41
CA LEU A 49 -13.95 -7.16 -3.56
C LEU A 49 -13.50 -6.41 -2.32
N ASN A 50 -13.05 -5.17 -2.45
CA ASN A 50 -12.70 -4.34 -1.31
C ASN A 50 -13.86 -4.21 -0.32
N HIS A 51 -15.07 -3.95 -0.83
CA HIS A 51 -16.25 -3.81 0.00
C HIS A 51 -16.60 -5.12 0.73
N TYR A 52 -16.72 -6.21 -0.01
CA TYR A 52 -17.14 -7.48 0.58
C TYR A 52 -16.09 -8.12 1.46
N HIS A 53 -14.80 -7.99 1.16
CA HIS A 53 -13.74 -8.44 2.05
C HIS A 53 -13.71 -7.63 3.35
N THR A 54 -13.94 -6.33 3.29
CA THR A 54 -14.04 -5.50 4.48
C THR A 54 -15.21 -5.93 5.35
N ILE A 55 -16.40 -6.14 4.77
CA ILE A 55 -17.57 -6.63 5.52
C ILE A 55 -17.35 -8.03 6.10
N HIS A 56 -16.71 -8.91 5.33
CA HIS A 56 -16.38 -10.26 5.79
C HIS A 56 -15.42 -10.22 7.00
N SER A 57 -14.35 -9.44 6.90
CA SER A 57 -13.40 -9.23 7.99
C SER A 57 -14.07 -8.60 9.23
N GLN A 58 -14.91 -7.58 9.05
CA GLN A 58 -15.67 -6.98 10.14
C GLN A 58 -16.58 -7.98 10.88
N LYS A 59 -17.22 -8.89 10.16
CA LYS A 59 -18.04 -9.94 10.77
C LYS A 59 -17.22 -10.95 11.56
N LYS A 60 -15.97 -11.18 11.13
CA LYS A 60 -15.06 -12.15 11.75
C LYS A 60 -14.47 -11.63 13.05
N ASP A 61 -13.93 -10.40 13.04
CA ASP A 61 -13.11 -9.86 14.13
C ASP A 61 -13.43 -8.41 14.53
N GLY A 62 -14.42 -7.78 13.89
CA GLY A 62 -14.83 -6.40 14.15
C GLY A 62 -13.94 -5.33 13.50
N LYS A 63 -12.84 -5.68 12.84
CA LYS A 63 -11.82 -4.72 12.40
C LYS A 63 -11.92 -4.28 10.94
N GLY A 64 -12.40 -5.14 10.05
CA GLY A 64 -12.51 -4.83 8.62
C GLY A 64 -11.19 -4.56 7.91
N LEU A 65 -10.08 -5.14 8.39
CA LEU A 65 -8.75 -4.93 7.81
C LEU A 65 -8.60 -5.70 6.51
N ILE A 66 -8.24 -4.99 5.44
CA ILE A 66 -7.81 -5.56 4.17
C ILE A 66 -6.59 -4.80 3.63
N PHE A 67 -5.84 -5.44 2.75
CA PHE A 67 -4.74 -4.87 2.01
C PHE A 67 -4.98 -5.09 0.52
N SER A 68 -5.40 -4.06 -0.20
CA SER A 68 -5.90 -4.21 -1.56
C SER A 68 -5.24 -3.27 -2.55
N ARG A 69 -5.15 -3.73 -3.79
CA ARG A 69 -4.82 -2.86 -4.92
C ARG A 69 -5.79 -1.69 -5.01
N TYR A 70 -5.30 -0.55 -5.47
CA TYR A 70 -6.08 0.65 -5.71
C TYR A 70 -7.20 0.41 -6.74
N ALA A 71 -8.42 0.82 -6.41
CA ALA A 71 -9.60 0.65 -7.24
C ALA A 71 -10.26 1.99 -7.67
N GLY A 72 -9.61 3.11 -7.43
CA GLY A 72 -10.12 4.45 -7.79
C GLY A 72 -10.70 5.24 -6.62
N PRO A 73 -11.32 6.39 -6.90
CA PRO A 73 -11.92 7.27 -5.89
C PRO A 73 -12.91 6.51 -5.00
N GLY A 74 -12.81 6.72 -3.69
CA GLY A 74 -13.62 6.01 -2.69
C GLY A 74 -12.94 4.78 -2.08
N SER A 75 -11.82 4.29 -2.63
CA SER A 75 -11.05 3.17 -2.05
C SER A 75 -10.53 3.46 -0.64
N HIS A 76 -10.43 4.73 -0.25
CA HIS A 76 -10.09 5.15 1.11
C HIS A 76 -11.05 4.64 2.19
N ARG A 77 -12.25 4.17 1.83
CA ARG A 77 -13.18 3.50 2.76
C ARG A 77 -12.66 2.16 3.27
N TYR A 78 -11.64 1.62 2.60
CA TYR A 78 -11.06 0.31 2.87
C TYR A 78 -9.61 0.52 3.31
N PRO A 79 -9.19 -0.08 4.44
CA PRO A 79 -8.10 0.46 5.25
C PRO A 79 -6.77 0.67 4.55
N VAL A 80 -6.25 -0.33 3.84
CA VAL A 80 -4.88 -0.23 3.29
C VAL A 80 -4.88 -0.50 1.80
N GLY A 81 -4.37 0.47 1.04
CA GLY A 81 -4.18 0.32 -0.40
C GLY A 81 -2.72 0.19 -0.80
N PHE A 82 -2.49 -0.38 -1.99
CA PHE A 82 -1.16 -0.41 -2.61
C PHE A 82 -1.23 -0.10 -4.11
N SER A 83 -0.11 0.40 -4.66
CA SER A 83 -0.02 0.75 -6.08
C SER A 83 0.06 -0.49 -6.98
N GLY A 84 0.93 -1.41 -6.63
CA GLY A 84 1.30 -2.57 -7.45
C GLY A 84 2.00 -2.21 -8.75
N ASP A 85 2.77 -3.14 -9.28
CA ASP A 85 3.38 -3.13 -10.62
C ASP A 85 4.18 -1.87 -10.98
N THR A 86 4.81 -1.24 -10.00
CA THR A 86 5.62 -0.04 -10.19
C THR A 86 6.91 -0.38 -10.94
N VAL A 87 7.22 0.36 -11.99
CA VAL A 87 8.45 0.17 -12.78
C VAL A 87 9.67 0.61 -11.96
N ILE A 88 10.78 -0.12 -12.09
CA ILE A 88 12.04 0.16 -11.36
C ILE A 88 12.79 1.29 -12.08
N THR A 89 12.41 2.54 -11.83
CA THR A 89 13.04 3.74 -12.40
C THR A 89 13.08 4.89 -11.39
N TRP A 90 13.95 5.88 -11.65
CA TRP A 90 14.02 7.11 -10.87
C TRP A 90 12.73 7.93 -10.97
N GLU A 91 12.12 7.99 -12.14
CA GLU A 91 10.86 8.69 -12.37
C GLU A 91 9.72 8.12 -11.52
N SER A 92 9.69 6.79 -11.39
CA SER A 92 8.73 6.13 -10.49
C SER A 92 8.99 6.48 -9.04
N LEU A 93 10.25 6.56 -8.61
CA LEU A 93 10.61 6.98 -7.25
C LEU A 93 10.22 8.44 -7.00
N ASP A 94 10.53 9.35 -7.91
CA ASP A 94 10.21 10.78 -7.81
C ASP A 94 8.70 11.04 -7.64
N PHE A 95 7.88 10.19 -8.26
CA PHE A 95 6.43 10.30 -8.17
C PHE A 95 5.89 9.89 -6.78
N GLN A 96 6.57 9.01 -6.04
CA GLN A 96 6.04 8.44 -4.80
C GLN A 96 5.79 9.47 -3.68
N PRO A 97 6.69 10.43 -3.37
CA PRO A 97 6.43 11.46 -2.37
C PRO A 97 5.22 12.31 -2.70
N TYR A 98 5.14 12.78 -3.95
CA TYR A 98 4.03 13.58 -4.44
C TYR A 98 2.69 12.83 -4.33
N PHE A 99 2.65 11.59 -4.83
CA PHE A 99 1.45 10.77 -4.78
C PHE A 99 1.02 10.51 -3.33
N THR A 100 1.95 10.08 -2.47
CA THR A 100 1.65 9.72 -1.08
C THR A 100 1.09 10.93 -0.31
N ALA A 101 1.67 12.12 -0.51
CA ALA A 101 1.17 13.33 0.12
C ALA A 101 -0.21 13.74 -0.41
N THR A 102 -0.41 13.72 -1.72
CA THR A 102 -1.68 14.18 -2.34
C THR A 102 -2.82 13.16 -2.18
N ALA A 103 -2.55 11.87 -2.04
CA ALA A 103 -3.54 10.85 -1.72
C ALA A 103 -4.26 11.16 -0.38
N SER A 104 -3.60 11.86 0.53
CA SER A 104 -4.18 12.34 1.78
C SER A 104 -5.36 13.29 1.57
N ASN A 105 -5.42 14.04 0.46
CA ASN A 105 -6.54 14.95 0.13
C ASN A 105 -7.88 14.23 -0.04
N ILE A 106 -7.85 12.94 -0.37
CA ILE A 106 -9.05 12.10 -0.52
C ILE A 106 -9.20 11.09 0.63
N GLY A 107 -8.47 11.30 1.74
CA GLY A 107 -8.51 10.40 2.89
C GLY A 107 -7.73 9.08 2.70
N TYR A 108 -6.96 8.94 1.64
CA TYR A 108 -6.20 7.72 1.32
C TYR A 108 -4.79 7.76 1.94
N GLY A 109 -4.74 7.89 3.26
CA GLY A 109 -3.50 8.11 4.04
C GLY A 109 -2.73 6.83 4.37
N TRP A 110 -3.36 5.65 4.31
CA TRP A 110 -2.72 4.35 4.53
C TRP A 110 -2.34 3.71 3.20
N TRP A 111 -1.21 4.15 2.69
CA TRP A 111 -0.71 3.77 1.39
C TRP A 111 0.56 2.92 1.48
N SER A 112 0.62 1.87 0.67
CA SER A 112 1.78 1.03 0.47
C SER A 112 2.23 1.10 -0.98
N HIS A 113 3.41 1.63 -1.23
CA HIS A 113 4.01 1.53 -2.56
C HIS A 113 4.99 0.36 -2.63
N ASP A 114 5.37 -0.03 -3.85
CA ASP A 114 6.34 -1.09 -4.10
C ASP A 114 7.74 -0.55 -3.87
N ILE A 115 8.24 -0.63 -2.62
CA ILE A 115 9.54 -0.09 -2.25
C ILE A 115 10.64 -0.82 -3.00
N GLY A 116 11.39 -0.08 -3.81
CA GLY A 116 12.40 -0.59 -4.73
C GLY A 116 11.90 -0.83 -6.15
N GLY A 117 10.59 -0.65 -6.40
CA GLY A 117 9.93 -0.95 -7.67
C GLY A 117 9.65 -2.44 -7.87
N HIS A 118 8.55 -2.76 -8.55
CA HIS A 118 8.06 -4.13 -8.69
C HIS A 118 8.70 -4.89 -9.85
N MET A 119 8.68 -4.30 -11.05
CA MET A 119 9.05 -4.98 -12.29
C MET A 119 9.73 -4.06 -13.30
N MET A 120 10.20 -4.64 -14.39
CA MET A 120 10.87 -3.93 -15.50
C MET A 120 12.04 -3.06 -14.99
N GLY A 121 12.50 -2.12 -15.82
CA GLY A 121 13.62 -1.26 -15.45
C GLY A 121 14.92 -2.02 -15.25
N TYR A 122 15.73 -1.59 -14.29
CA TYR A 122 17.04 -2.18 -14.07
C TYR A 122 17.42 -2.14 -12.59
N LYS A 123 18.22 -3.10 -12.17
CA LYS A 123 18.77 -3.13 -10.82
C LYS A 123 19.82 -2.04 -10.67
N ASN A 124 19.58 -1.11 -9.75
CA ASN A 124 20.51 -0.04 -9.41
C ASN A 124 20.55 0.12 -7.89
N ASP A 125 21.75 0.03 -7.35
CA ASP A 125 21.98 0.03 -5.90
C ASP A 125 21.56 1.35 -5.25
N GLU A 126 21.84 2.48 -5.88
CA GLU A 126 21.46 3.78 -5.34
C GLU A 126 19.96 4.00 -5.40
N LEU A 127 19.33 3.68 -6.53
CA LEU A 127 17.87 3.76 -6.67
C LEU A 127 17.15 2.94 -5.59
N ALA A 128 17.59 1.69 -5.41
CA ALA A 128 17.01 0.80 -4.40
C ALA A 128 17.19 1.36 -2.98
N LEU A 129 18.39 1.89 -2.68
CA LEU A 129 18.69 2.52 -1.40
C LEU A 129 17.81 3.75 -1.15
N ARG A 130 17.71 4.66 -2.13
CA ARG A 130 16.87 5.86 -1.99
C ARG A 130 15.40 5.52 -1.83
N TRP A 131 14.93 4.51 -2.55
CA TRP A 131 13.55 4.04 -2.40
C TRP A 131 13.28 3.44 -1.02
N LEU A 132 14.23 2.65 -0.50
CA LEU A 132 14.16 2.13 0.87
C LEU A 132 14.13 3.27 1.90
N GLN A 133 14.98 4.29 1.73
CA GLN A 133 14.99 5.46 2.60
C GLN A 133 13.64 6.18 2.63
N LEU A 134 13.02 6.41 1.46
CA LEU A 134 11.66 6.92 1.38
C LEU A 134 10.66 5.97 2.06
N GLY A 135 10.79 4.68 1.81
CA GLY A 135 9.92 3.64 2.37
C GLY A 135 9.91 3.61 3.89
N VAL A 136 11.06 3.87 4.53
CA VAL A 136 11.17 3.93 6.00
C VAL A 136 10.26 5.00 6.60
N PHE A 137 10.04 6.10 5.90
CA PHE A 137 9.15 7.18 6.32
C PHE A 137 7.72 7.08 5.75
N SER A 138 7.46 6.07 4.92
CA SER A 138 6.13 5.84 4.34
C SER A 138 5.16 5.23 5.36
N PRO A 139 3.84 5.36 5.19
CA PRO A 139 2.86 4.76 6.11
C PRO A 139 3.06 3.26 6.26
N ILE A 140 3.16 2.54 5.15
CA ILE A 140 3.41 1.09 5.12
C ILE A 140 4.81 0.83 4.53
N MET A 141 5.64 0.13 5.30
CA MET A 141 6.97 -0.31 4.85
C MET A 141 6.86 -1.72 4.26
N ARG A 142 6.99 -1.84 2.94
CA ARG A 142 6.93 -3.12 2.23
C ARG A 142 7.91 -3.14 1.07
N LEU A 143 8.99 -3.90 1.20
CA LEU A 143 9.85 -4.24 0.07
C LEU A 143 9.09 -5.20 -0.85
N HIS A 144 9.05 -4.93 -2.14
CA HIS A 144 8.29 -5.74 -3.08
C HIS A 144 8.98 -5.87 -4.44
N SER A 145 8.81 -7.03 -5.06
CA SER A 145 9.31 -7.33 -6.40
C SER A 145 8.51 -8.43 -7.04
N THR A 146 8.68 -8.61 -8.36
CA THR A 146 8.26 -9.82 -9.07
C THR A 146 8.97 -11.05 -8.51
N CYS A 147 8.54 -12.23 -8.94
CA CYS A 147 9.22 -13.49 -8.65
C CYS A 147 10.61 -13.62 -9.33
N CYS A 148 11.04 -12.62 -10.09
CA CYS A 148 12.36 -12.61 -10.72
C CYS A 148 13.45 -12.44 -9.65
N GLU A 149 14.33 -13.43 -9.55
CA GLU A 149 15.40 -13.47 -8.56
C GLU A 149 16.33 -12.24 -8.63
N PHE A 150 16.58 -11.70 -9.83
CA PHE A 150 17.39 -10.50 -10.02
C PHE A 150 16.76 -9.22 -9.45
N ASN A 151 15.45 -9.22 -9.24
CA ASN A 151 14.71 -8.08 -8.69
C ASN A 151 14.54 -8.14 -7.17
N GLY A 152 15.17 -9.10 -6.48
CA GLY A 152 15.11 -9.21 -5.02
C GLY A 152 15.53 -7.91 -4.33
N LYS A 153 14.82 -7.57 -3.25
CA LYS A 153 14.99 -6.30 -2.51
C LYS A 153 15.66 -6.49 -1.15
N GLU A 154 16.04 -7.69 -0.83
CA GLU A 154 16.71 -8.00 0.42
C GLU A 154 18.08 -7.27 0.47
N PRO A 155 18.45 -6.64 1.61
CA PRO A 155 19.68 -5.84 1.71
C PRO A 155 20.95 -6.57 1.27
N TRP A 156 21.07 -7.85 1.57
CA TRP A 156 22.25 -8.68 1.21
C TRP A 156 22.40 -8.98 -0.29
N ARG A 157 21.42 -8.59 -1.13
CA ARG A 157 21.51 -8.70 -2.60
C ARG A 157 22.20 -7.51 -3.25
N TYR A 158 22.59 -6.53 -2.49
CA TYR A 158 23.27 -5.31 -2.93
C TYR A 158 24.73 -5.28 -2.46
N ARG A 159 25.50 -4.32 -2.97
CA ARG A 159 26.90 -4.13 -2.51
C ARG A 159 26.93 -3.88 -1.00
N LYS A 160 28.03 -4.27 -0.36
CA LYS A 160 28.15 -4.25 1.11
C LYS A 160 27.91 -2.88 1.74
N GLU A 161 28.38 -1.81 1.09
CA GLU A 161 28.14 -0.46 1.56
C GLU A 161 26.65 -0.10 1.56
N VAL A 162 25.93 -0.52 0.53
CA VAL A 162 24.48 -0.29 0.39
C VAL A 162 23.70 -1.11 1.42
N GLU A 163 24.05 -2.37 1.58
CA GLU A 163 23.47 -3.26 2.61
C GLU A 163 23.58 -2.62 4.00
N LEU A 164 24.76 -2.14 4.39
CA LEU A 164 24.97 -1.53 5.70
C LEU A 164 24.12 -0.27 5.92
N ILE A 165 23.92 0.51 4.87
CA ILE A 165 23.03 1.69 4.96
C ILE A 165 21.58 1.25 5.03
N MET A 166 21.15 0.27 4.22
CA MET A 166 19.80 -0.28 4.26
C MET A 166 19.46 -0.82 5.64
N ASP A 167 20.37 -1.59 6.25
CA ASP A 167 20.21 -2.13 7.60
C ASP A 167 20.01 -1.04 8.64
N LYS A 168 20.81 0.05 8.55
CA LYS A 168 20.65 1.21 9.44
C LYS A 168 19.25 1.81 9.33
N PHE A 169 18.73 2.01 8.12
CA PHE A 169 17.41 2.58 7.89
C PHE A 169 16.28 1.63 8.29
N LEU A 170 16.42 0.34 8.09
CA LEU A 170 15.46 -0.66 8.55
C LEU A 170 15.38 -0.68 10.09
N ARG A 171 16.52 -0.57 10.78
CA ARG A 171 16.54 -0.43 12.25
C ARG A 171 15.88 0.87 12.70
N LEU A 172 16.10 1.99 11.99
CA LEU A 172 15.41 3.24 12.25
C LEU A 172 13.88 3.07 12.13
N ARG A 173 13.40 2.35 11.10
CA ARG A 173 11.96 2.06 10.97
C ARG A 173 11.39 1.37 12.20
N HIS A 174 12.12 0.41 12.78
CA HIS A 174 11.68 -0.25 14.00
C HIS A 174 11.67 0.70 15.22
N GLN A 175 12.64 1.59 15.31
CA GLN A 175 12.66 2.62 16.36
C GLN A 175 11.49 3.61 16.24
N MET A 176 10.97 3.80 15.02
CA MET A 176 9.82 4.68 14.77
C MET A 176 8.47 4.04 15.10
N ILE A 177 8.38 2.77 15.48
CA ILE A 177 7.10 2.09 15.75
C ILE A 177 6.21 2.87 16.73
N PRO A 178 6.68 3.39 17.87
CA PRO A 178 5.84 4.18 18.77
C PRO A 178 5.30 5.46 18.12
N TYR A 179 6.12 6.15 17.32
CA TYR A 179 5.70 7.31 16.55
C TYR A 179 4.62 6.94 15.52
N LEU A 180 4.85 5.88 14.75
CA LEU A 180 3.91 5.40 13.74
C LEU A 180 2.57 5.00 14.36
N HIS A 181 2.61 4.33 15.51
CA HIS A 181 1.39 3.97 16.25
C HIS A 181 0.61 5.22 16.68
N THR A 182 1.30 6.24 17.21
CA THR A 182 0.68 7.50 17.61
C THR A 182 0.06 8.22 16.41
N MET A 183 0.77 8.28 15.30
CA MET A 183 0.27 8.90 14.06
C MET A 183 -0.89 8.15 13.46
N ASN A 184 -0.88 6.81 13.56
CA ASN A 184 -2.02 5.99 13.15
C ASN A 184 -3.27 6.28 13.98
N ARG A 185 -3.11 6.36 15.30
CA ARG A 185 -4.20 6.74 16.19
C ARG A 185 -4.77 8.11 15.82
N ARG A 186 -3.90 9.10 15.59
CA ARG A 186 -4.30 10.44 15.17
C ARG A 186 -5.03 10.43 13.82
N ALA A 187 -4.58 9.62 12.87
CA ALA A 187 -5.26 9.47 11.59
C ALA A 187 -6.67 8.89 11.75
N SER A 188 -6.85 7.93 12.67
CA SER A 188 -8.15 7.30 12.95
C SER A 188 -9.11 8.21 13.73
N GLU A 189 -8.62 8.94 14.74
CA GLU A 189 -9.46 9.72 15.65
C GLU A 189 -9.71 11.16 15.12
N GLU A 190 -8.72 11.76 14.46
CA GLU A 190 -8.74 13.17 14.04
C GLU A 190 -8.79 13.34 12.52
N GLY A 191 -8.65 12.26 11.74
CA GLY A 191 -8.58 12.32 10.27
C GLY A 191 -7.29 12.93 9.73
N ILE A 192 -6.24 13.05 10.56
CA ILE A 192 -4.97 13.69 10.17
C ILE A 192 -3.98 12.61 9.72
N PRO A 193 -3.66 12.52 8.42
CA PRO A 193 -2.82 11.46 7.88
C PRO A 193 -1.36 11.58 8.35
N LEU A 194 -0.63 10.44 8.33
CA LEU A 194 0.80 10.40 8.66
C LEU A 194 1.62 11.28 7.70
N ILE A 195 1.37 11.16 6.41
CA ILE A 195 2.02 11.98 5.37
C ILE A 195 1.07 13.08 4.94
N GLN A 196 1.53 14.30 5.00
CA GLN A 196 0.73 15.49 4.71
C GLN A 196 1.42 16.34 3.66
N PRO A 197 0.66 16.91 2.69
CA PRO A 197 1.21 17.95 1.85
C PRO A 197 1.53 19.20 2.69
N LEU A 198 2.55 19.95 2.30
CA LEU A 198 3.00 21.14 3.03
C LEU A 198 1.91 22.20 3.19
N TYR A 199 0.96 22.28 2.27
CA TYR A 199 -0.13 23.24 2.34
C TYR A 199 -1.16 22.95 3.45
N TYR A 200 -1.17 21.75 4.07
CA TYR A 200 -2.02 21.49 5.25
C TYR A 200 -1.63 22.39 6.43
N GLN A 201 -0.32 22.60 6.58
CA GLN A 201 0.21 23.45 7.65
C GLN A 201 0.41 24.91 7.22
N ASN A 202 0.43 25.19 5.91
CA ASN A 202 0.69 26.48 5.33
C ASN A 202 -0.32 26.83 4.21
N PRO A 203 -1.64 26.86 4.49
CA PRO A 203 -2.66 27.00 3.44
C PRO A 203 -2.64 28.37 2.74
N GLY A 204 -2.08 29.39 3.40
CA GLY A 204 -1.93 30.74 2.83
C GLY A 204 -0.65 30.98 2.02
N LYS A 205 0.23 29.97 1.92
CA LYS A 205 1.52 30.10 1.22
C LYS A 205 1.49 29.40 -0.12
N TRP A 206 1.52 30.16 -1.20
CA TRP A 206 1.50 29.60 -2.56
C TRP A 206 2.63 28.62 -2.84
N ASP A 207 3.81 28.85 -2.29
CA ASP A 207 4.97 27.96 -2.46
C ASP A 207 4.73 26.56 -1.89
N ALA A 208 3.93 26.43 -0.83
CA ALA A 208 3.59 25.13 -0.25
C ALA A 208 2.79 24.23 -1.22
N PHE A 209 2.10 24.80 -2.20
CA PHE A 209 1.38 24.05 -3.24
C PHE A 209 2.26 23.67 -4.43
N ARG A 210 3.42 24.31 -4.59
CA ARG A 210 4.36 24.06 -5.69
C ARG A 210 5.38 22.99 -5.35
N MET A 211 5.64 22.75 -4.07
CA MET A 211 6.59 21.72 -3.64
C MET A 211 5.98 20.34 -3.87
N LYS A 212 6.62 19.59 -4.75
CA LYS A 212 6.20 18.23 -5.13
C LYS A 212 7.01 17.14 -4.43
N ASN A 213 8.25 17.45 -4.04
CA ASN A 213 9.20 16.51 -3.44
C ASN A 213 9.92 17.17 -2.25
#